data_aee76b3dad182805b82f29560c456078
#
_entry.id   aee76b3dad182805b82f29560c456078
#
_cell.length_a   1.000
_cell.length_b   1.000
_cell.length_c   1.000
_cell.angle_alpha   90.00
_cell.angle_beta   90.00
_cell.angle_gamma   90.00
#
_symmetry.space_group_name_H-M   'P 1'
#
loop_
_entity.id
_entity.type
_entity.pdbx_description
1 polymer ?
#
loop_
_entity_poly.entity_id
_entity_poly.type
_entity_poly.pdbx_seq_one_letter_code
_entity_poly.pdbx_strand_id
1 'polypeptide(L)'
;MTKSATKPGTTRYARRFAGRASEGHSRESQRLMLSSIGIGTYLGQPNEKTDASYTEAIVAAVENGINVIDAAINYRFQRSERSIGTAIPQLAAKGFEREEIILCTKGGYLTPDDSMPADSNEYFFREYIQPGIFSTKDIVAGSHCMTPKFLKNQLGRSLKNLGVECVDVYYLHNPETQLAEVSKEEFLNRVREAFTFLESAVEAGEIQYYGMATWNGFRQDARARDAMQLSEIVQIAQEIAGGRHHFRFVQLPFNLGMTEALTLGNQSVRGRDRTVMEAASELDVTLIASASLLQGKVAKNLPGFVAEALGLLNDAERALQFVRSSPGITTALVGMSRMEHVKANARLVGLPPATVDEFSKLFSRGEGV
;
A
#
# COMPACT_ATOMS: atom_id res chain seq x y z
N MET A 1 10.93 -0.34 -24.13
CA MET A 1 10.01 -0.96 -23.13
C MET A 1 9.41 0.14 -22.31
N THR A 2 8.13 0.05 -21.96
CA THR A 2 7.48 1.01 -21.05
C THR A 2 8.10 0.88 -19.65
N LYS A 3 8.27 2.05 -18.99
CA LYS A 3 8.96 2.11 -17.67
C LYS A 3 8.04 1.78 -16.50
N SER A 4 6.73 1.89 -16.69
CA SER A 4 5.69 1.78 -15.66
C SER A 4 4.46 1.02 -16.15
N ALA A 5 3.54 0.72 -15.23
CA ALA A 5 2.23 0.17 -15.53
C ALA A 5 1.43 1.11 -16.45
N THR A 6 0.70 0.54 -17.41
CA THR A 6 -0.13 1.30 -18.32
C THR A 6 -1.55 0.76 -18.38
N LYS A 7 -2.53 1.57 -18.80
CA LYS A 7 -3.90 1.08 -19.01
C LYS A 7 -3.94 -0.09 -20.01
N PRO A 8 -3.28 -0.01 -21.20
CA PRO A 8 -3.22 -1.14 -22.12
C PRO A 8 -2.53 -2.37 -21.52
N GLY A 9 -1.40 -2.19 -20.83
CA GLY A 9 -0.65 -3.29 -20.21
C GLY A 9 -1.47 -4.01 -19.14
N THR A 10 -1.97 -3.27 -18.14
CA THR A 10 -2.77 -3.86 -17.06
C THR A 10 -4.10 -4.45 -17.54
N THR A 11 -4.70 -3.87 -18.61
CA THR A 11 -5.88 -4.48 -19.28
C THR A 11 -5.51 -5.79 -19.98
N ARG A 12 -4.35 -5.85 -20.67
CA ARG A 12 -3.84 -7.08 -21.27
C ARG A 12 -3.61 -8.14 -20.20
N TYR A 13 -3.02 -7.76 -19.06
CA TYR A 13 -2.86 -8.66 -17.92
C TYR A 13 -4.21 -9.23 -17.45
N ALA A 14 -5.20 -8.41 -17.19
CA ALA A 14 -6.52 -8.83 -16.75
C ALA A 14 -7.15 -9.83 -17.78
N ARG A 15 -6.99 -9.58 -19.07
CA ARG A 15 -7.50 -10.46 -20.14
C ARG A 15 -6.82 -11.83 -20.18
N ARG A 16 -5.55 -11.96 -19.75
CA ARG A 16 -4.89 -13.29 -19.66
C ARG A 16 -5.62 -14.22 -18.70
N PHE A 17 -6.36 -13.67 -17.76
CA PHE A 17 -7.07 -14.42 -16.72
C PHE A 17 -8.60 -14.44 -16.92
N ALA A 18 -9.14 -13.88 -17.99
CA ALA A 18 -10.59 -13.75 -18.23
C ALA A 18 -11.36 -15.08 -18.11
N GLY A 19 -10.73 -16.23 -18.39
CA GLY A 19 -11.35 -17.55 -18.23
C GLY A 19 -11.20 -18.15 -16.81
N ARG A 20 -10.45 -17.52 -15.90
CA ARG A 20 -10.17 -18.01 -14.54
C ARG A 20 -10.51 -17.00 -13.45
N ALA A 21 -10.36 -15.73 -13.74
CA ALA A 21 -10.71 -14.65 -12.81
C ALA A 21 -12.21 -14.38 -12.84
N SER A 22 -12.78 -14.22 -11.66
CA SER A 22 -14.18 -13.83 -11.52
C SER A 22 -14.40 -12.36 -11.85
N GLU A 23 -15.63 -12.01 -12.13
CA GLU A 23 -16.07 -10.61 -12.21
C GLU A 23 -15.73 -9.89 -10.90
N GLY A 24 -15.25 -8.64 -10.98
CA GLY A 24 -14.85 -7.82 -9.83
C GLY A 24 -13.48 -8.16 -9.24
N HIS A 25 -12.73 -9.14 -9.81
CA HIS A 25 -11.34 -9.35 -9.42
C HIS A 25 -10.41 -8.28 -9.98
N SER A 26 -10.56 -7.88 -11.22
CA SER A 26 -9.81 -6.77 -11.83
C SER A 26 -10.64 -5.49 -11.76
N ARG A 27 -10.08 -4.43 -11.19
CA ARG A 27 -10.76 -3.16 -10.93
C ARG A 27 -10.02 -2.00 -11.57
N GLU A 28 -10.74 -1.18 -12.32
CA GLU A 28 -10.15 0.03 -12.88
C GLU A 28 -10.07 1.11 -11.81
N SER A 29 -8.88 1.66 -11.59
CA SER A 29 -8.65 2.86 -10.79
C SER A 29 -7.43 3.59 -11.33
N GLN A 30 -7.47 4.94 -11.36
CA GLN A 30 -6.39 5.79 -11.87
C GLN A 30 -5.88 5.32 -13.26
N ARG A 31 -6.79 4.90 -14.13
CA ARG A 31 -6.49 4.38 -15.49
C ARG A 31 -5.62 3.11 -15.50
N LEU A 32 -5.60 2.36 -14.43
CA LEU A 32 -4.93 1.06 -14.32
C LEU A 32 -5.95 -0.02 -13.94
N MET A 33 -5.71 -1.25 -14.36
CA MET A 33 -6.46 -2.42 -13.91
C MET A 33 -5.70 -3.09 -12.76
N LEU A 34 -6.20 -2.96 -11.54
CA LEU A 34 -5.63 -3.53 -10.32
C LEU A 34 -6.35 -4.83 -9.96
N SER A 35 -5.60 -5.84 -9.55
CA SER A 35 -6.19 -7.04 -8.94
C SER A 35 -6.78 -6.73 -7.56
N SER A 36 -7.92 -7.34 -7.22
CA SER A 36 -8.60 -7.15 -5.93
C SER A 36 -7.81 -7.67 -4.72
N ILE A 37 -6.75 -8.43 -4.99
CA ILE A 37 -5.76 -8.92 -4.02
C ILE A 37 -4.39 -8.49 -4.51
N GLY A 38 -3.52 -8.05 -3.59
CA GLY A 38 -2.13 -7.72 -3.87
C GLY A 38 -1.18 -8.47 -2.93
N ILE A 39 0.07 -8.66 -3.35
CA ILE A 39 1.10 -9.27 -2.52
C ILE A 39 1.85 -8.21 -1.71
N GLY A 40 1.81 -8.34 -0.37
CA GLY A 40 2.63 -7.55 0.56
C GLY A 40 3.89 -8.30 0.98
N THR A 41 5.01 -7.59 1.13
CA THR A 41 6.35 -8.20 1.33
C THR A 41 6.99 -7.80 2.67
N TYR A 42 6.19 -7.38 3.65
CA TYR A 42 6.68 -6.88 4.96
C TYR A 42 7.29 -7.96 5.84
N LEU A 43 6.59 -9.09 6.01
CA LEU A 43 6.91 -10.09 7.03
C LEU A 43 8.13 -10.95 6.65
N GLY A 44 8.76 -11.55 7.67
CA GLY A 44 9.86 -12.50 7.51
C GLY A 44 11.19 -11.97 8.04
N GLN A 45 12.16 -12.86 8.13
CA GLN A 45 13.51 -12.52 8.60
C GLN A 45 14.34 -11.89 7.47
N PRO A 46 15.25 -10.97 7.77
CA PRO A 46 16.16 -10.38 6.78
C PRO A 46 17.30 -11.36 6.44
N ASN A 47 17.00 -12.38 5.63
CA ASN A 47 17.95 -13.39 5.20
C ASN A 47 17.62 -13.92 3.80
N GLU A 48 18.61 -14.55 3.17
CA GLU A 48 18.53 -15.07 1.80
C GLU A 48 17.39 -16.07 1.58
N LYS A 49 17.09 -16.91 2.59
CA LYS A 49 16.00 -17.88 2.49
C LYS A 49 14.65 -17.18 2.34
N THR A 50 14.41 -16.11 3.11
CA THR A 50 13.19 -15.30 3.01
C THR A 50 13.16 -14.55 1.68
N ASP A 51 14.30 -14.05 1.21
CA ASP A 51 14.39 -13.32 -0.05
C ASP A 51 14.04 -14.22 -1.24
N ALA A 52 14.61 -15.42 -1.29
CA ALA A 52 14.30 -16.43 -2.30
C ALA A 52 12.81 -16.81 -2.26
N SER A 53 12.27 -17.07 -1.06
CA SER A 53 10.85 -17.39 -0.89
C SER A 53 9.92 -16.29 -1.40
N TYR A 54 10.23 -15.01 -1.14
CA TYR A 54 9.45 -13.89 -1.69
C TYR A 54 9.60 -13.77 -3.20
N THR A 55 10.80 -13.96 -3.74
CA THR A 55 11.01 -13.93 -5.19
C THR A 55 10.11 -14.98 -5.89
N GLU A 56 10.12 -16.22 -5.40
CA GLU A 56 9.25 -17.28 -5.93
C GLU A 56 7.76 -16.96 -5.76
N ALA A 57 7.37 -16.46 -4.58
CA ALA A 57 5.99 -16.10 -4.28
C ALA A 57 5.47 -14.97 -5.16
N ILE A 58 6.27 -13.95 -5.44
CA ILE A 58 5.92 -12.83 -6.32
C ILE A 58 5.69 -13.35 -7.75
N VAL A 59 6.61 -14.15 -8.28
CA VAL A 59 6.45 -14.76 -9.60
C VAL A 59 5.16 -15.57 -9.67
N ALA A 60 4.93 -16.44 -8.70
CA ALA A 60 3.71 -17.26 -8.65
C ALA A 60 2.43 -16.44 -8.48
N ALA A 61 2.46 -15.34 -7.70
CA ALA A 61 1.30 -14.45 -7.54
C ALA A 61 0.90 -13.83 -8.88
N VAL A 62 1.87 -13.31 -9.64
CA VAL A 62 1.62 -12.74 -10.96
C VAL A 62 1.13 -13.80 -11.95
N GLU A 63 1.69 -14.99 -11.96
CA GLU A 63 1.23 -16.12 -12.78
C GLU A 63 -0.21 -16.58 -12.44
N ASN A 64 -0.73 -16.17 -11.28
CA ASN A 64 -2.07 -16.51 -10.81
C ASN A 64 -3.06 -15.34 -10.74
N GLY A 65 -2.80 -14.24 -11.45
CA GLY A 65 -3.76 -13.14 -11.60
C GLY A 65 -3.63 -12.01 -10.60
N ILE A 66 -2.54 -11.93 -9.84
CA ILE A 66 -2.28 -10.87 -8.84
C ILE A 66 -1.19 -9.95 -9.38
N ASN A 67 -1.52 -8.72 -9.79
CA ASN A 67 -0.58 -7.78 -10.41
C ASN A 67 -0.17 -6.60 -9.52
N VAL A 68 -0.68 -6.48 -8.31
CA VAL A 68 -0.28 -5.43 -7.36
C VAL A 68 0.76 -6.00 -6.40
N ILE A 69 1.96 -5.40 -6.38
CA ILE A 69 3.08 -5.80 -5.53
C ILE A 69 3.47 -4.62 -4.65
N ASP A 70 3.44 -4.82 -3.32
CA ASP A 70 3.69 -3.78 -2.33
C ASP A 70 4.93 -4.08 -1.48
N ALA A 71 5.83 -3.10 -1.42
CA ALA A 71 7.02 -3.09 -0.60
C ALA A 71 7.15 -1.79 0.20
N ALA A 72 8.25 -1.64 0.91
CA ALA A 72 8.80 -0.39 1.41
C ALA A 72 10.30 -0.54 1.58
N ILE A 73 11.04 0.57 1.45
CA ILE A 73 12.50 0.54 1.57
C ILE A 73 12.98 0.02 2.93
N ASN A 74 12.23 0.28 4.00
CA ASN A 74 12.57 -0.20 5.35
C ASN A 74 12.17 -1.67 5.62
N TYR A 75 11.45 -2.33 4.71
CA TYR A 75 11.08 -3.74 4.91
C TYR A 75 12.28 -4.64 4.78
N ARG A 76 12.57 -5.37 5.87
CA ARG A 76 13.69 -6.29 5.96
C ARG A 76 15.03 -5.65 5.51
N PHE A 77 15.27 -4.39 5.89
CA PHE A 77 16.50 -3.66 5.56
C PHE A 77 16.76 -3.59 4.03
N GLN A 78 15.78 -3.12 3.26
CA GLN A 78 15.77 -2.98 1.80
C GLN A 78 15.69 -4.32 1.02
N ARG A 79 15.78 -5.48 1.67
CA ARG A 79 15.75 -6.80 1.03
C ARG A 79 14.40 -7.11 0.37
N SER A 80 13.30 -6.52 0.87
CA SER A 80 11.97 -6.67 0.28
C SER A 80 11.93 -6.15 -1.17
N GLU A 81 12.46 -4.96 -1.42
CA GLU A 81 12.54 -4.40 -2.77
C GLU A 81 13.48 -5.22 -3.67
N ARG A 82 14.61 -5.70 -3.14
CA ARG A 82 15.55 -6.56 -3.87
C ARG A 82 14.95 -7.91 -4.28
N SER A 83 14.09 -8.49 -3.43
CA SER A 83 13.35 -9.71 -3.78
C SER A 83 12.42 -9.46 -4.99
N ILE A 84 11.77 -8.29 -5.05
CA ILE A 84 10.96 -7.87 -6.20
C ILE A 84 11.87 -7.66 -7.43
N GLY A 85 12.99 -6.94 -7.26
CA GLY A 85 13.97 -6.71 -8.33
C GLY A 85 14.50 -8.00 -8.95
N THR A 86 14.64 -9.07 -8.14
CA THR A 86 15.01 -10.41 -8.63
C THR A 86 13.84 -11.12 -9.33
N ALA A 87 12.59 -10.84 -8.95
CA ALA A 87 11.41 -11.46 -9.57
C ALA A 87 11.06 -10.84 -10.94
N ILE A 88 11.27 -9.53 -11.14
CA ILE A 88 10.91 -8.82 -12.38
C ILE A 88 11.52 -9.45 -13.65
N PRO A 89 12.83 -9.73 -13.75
CA PRO A 89 13.40 -10.37 -14.93
C PRO A 89 12.89 -11.81 -15.13
N GLN A 90 12.57 -12.54 -14.05
CA GLN A 90 11.95 -13.87 -14.16
C GLN A 90 10.53 -13.79 -14.74
N LEU A 91 9.77 -12.78 -14.35
CA LEU A 91 8.44 -12.51 -14.92
C LEU A 91 8.54 -12.14 -16.40
N ALA A 92 9.50 -11.29 -16.77
CA ALA A 92 9.76 -10.94 -18.17
C ALA A 92 10.10 -12.16 -19.02
N ALA A 93 10.93 -13.08 -18.50
CA ALA A 93 11.27 -14.35 -19.17
C ALA A 93 10.03 -15.27 -19.36
N LYS A 94 8.99 -15.08 -18.53
CA LYS A 94 7.70 -15.80 -18.63
C LYS A 94 6.67 -15.04 -19.48
N GLY A 95 7.06 -13.92 -20.10
CA GLY A 95 6.21 -13.10 -20.97
C GLY A 95 5.25 -12.15 -20.24
N PHE A 96 5.54 -11.80 -18.99
CA PHE A 96 4.85 -10.72 -18.27
C PHE A 96 5.67 -9.43 -18.39
N GLU A 97 5.10 -8.43 -19.07
CA GLU A 97 5.76 -7.16 -19.31
C GLU A 97 5.67 -6.23 -18.07
N ARG A 98 6.67 -5.33 -17.91
CA ARG A 98 6.68 -4.35 -16.82
C ARG A 98 5.38 -3.53 -16.73
N GLU A 99 4.79 -3.19 -17.87
CA GLU A 99 3.56 -2.40 -17.96
C GLU A 99 2.30 -3.12 -17.50
N GLU A 100 2.37 -4.42 -17.23
CA GLU A 100 1.27 -5.24 -16.73
C GLU A 100 1.22 -5.29 -15.20
N ILE A 101 2.32 -4.90 -14.52
CA ILE A 101 2.56 -5.07 -13.10
C ILE A 101 2.55 -3.71 -12.41
N ILE A 102 1.87 -3.59 -11.29
CA ILE A 102 1.78 -2.39 -10.48
C ILE A 102 2.73 -2.55 -9.29
N LEU A 103 3.80 -1.75 -9.27
CA LEU A 103 4.81 -1.74 -8.22
C LEU A 103 4.57 -0.57 -7.27
N CYS A 104 4.42 -0.89 -5.99
CA CYS A 104 4.26 0.09 -4.92
C CYS A 104 5.45 -0.02 -3.96
N THR A 105 6.01 1.14 -3.56
CA THR A 105 6.97 1.20 -2.45
C THR A 105 6.79 2.48 -1.64
N LYS A 106 7.55 2.62 -0.55
CA LYS A 106 7.33 3.68 0.44
C LYS A 106 8.66 4.20 0.97
N GLY A 107 8.72 5.50 1.28
CA GLY A 107 9.81 6.16 1.98
C GLY A 107 9.31 6.97 3.18
N GLY A 108 10.23 7.26 4.10
CA GLY A 108 9.92 8.03 5.32
C GLY A 108 10.66 7.51 6.56
N TYR A 109 10.92 6.22 6.66
CA TYR A 109 11.68 5.67 7.78
C TYR A 109 13.16 5.52 7.46
N LEU A 110 14.01 5.84 8.43
CA LEU A 110 15.42 5.47 8.39
C LEU A 110 15.54 3.95 8.31
N THR A 111 16.40 3.48 7.44
CA THR A 111 16.66 2.06 7.32
C THR A 111 18.13 1.83 7.00
N PRO A 112 18.78 0.87 7.68
CA PRO A 112 20.08 0.39 7.25
C PRO A 112 19.94 -0.44 5.97
N ASP A 113 21.08 -0.80 5.41
CA ASP A 113 21.17 -1.64 4.24
C ASP A 113 21.53 -3.09 4.65
N ASP A 114 20.76 -4.06 4.15
CA ASP A 114 20.98 -5.50 4.29
C ASP A 114 20.74 -6.06 5.71
N SER A 115 21.29 -5.44 6.74
CA SER A 115 21.21 -5.89 8.13
C SER A 115 21.33 -4.73 9.11
N MET A 116 21.03 -4.99 10.39
CA MET A 116 21.25 -4.01 11.45
C MET A 116 22.77 -3.82 11.65
N PRO A 117 23.29 -2.59 11.54
CA PRO A 117 24.71 -2.33 11.77
C PRO A 117 25.06 -2.47 13.27
N ALA A 118 26.31 -2.80 13.56
CA ALA A 118 26.83 -2.92 14.94
C ALA A 118 26.72 -1.59 15.70
N ASP A 119 27.02 -0.47 15.04
CA ASP A 119 26.78 0.89 15.54
C ASP A 119 25.83 1.62 14.58
N SER A 120 24.58 1.71 14.99
CA SER A 120 23.54 2.40 14.21
C SER A 120 23.77 3.91 14.14
N ASN A 121 24.33 4.53 15.18
CA ASN A 121 24.56 5.98 15.19
C ASN A 121 25.66 6.35 14.21
N GLU A 122 26.79 5.60 14.21
CA GLU A 122 27.86 5.80 13.26
C GLU A 122 27.39 5.55 11.82
N TYR A 123 26.63 4.49 11.60
CA TYR A 123 26.06 4.18 10.30
C TYR A 123 25.21 5.32 9.75
N PHE A 124 24.19 5.78 10.52
CA PHE A 124 23.30 6.83 10.07
C PHE A 124 23.99 8.19 9.95
N PHE A 125 24.99 8.47 10.81
CA PHE A 125 25.79 9.67 10.67
C PHE A 125 26.53 9.67 9.32
N ARG A 126 27.23 8.61 8.99
CA ARG A 126 28.00 8.47 7.73
C ARG A 126 27.11 8.44 6.49
N GLU A 127 26.00 7.73 6.56
CA GLU A 127 25.13 7.54 5.38
C GLU A 127 24.24 8.73 5.07
N TYR A 128 23.88 9.53 6.08
CA TYR A 128 22.86 10.55 5.89
C TYR A 128 23.23 11.94 6.41
N ILE A 129 23.86 12.05 7.58
CA ILE A 129 24.18 13.36 8.19
C ILE A 129 25.43 13.96 7.55
N GLN A 130 26.50 13.19 7.45
CA GLN A 130 27.76 13.64 6.84
C GLN A 130 27.59 14.11 5.39
N PRO A 131 26.84 13.39 4.51
CA PRO A 131 26.57 13.86 3.16
C PRO A 131 25.47 14.95 3.09
N GLY A 132 24.89 15.39 4.22
CA GLY A 132 23.91 16.46 4.28
C GLY A 132 22.56 16.09 3.67
N ILE A 133 22.16 14.80 3.74
CA ILE A 133 20.86 14.34 3.27
C ILE A 133 19.76 14.79 4.22
N PHE A 134 20.01 14.74 5.52
CA PHE A 134 19.19 15.38 6.56
C PHE A 134 20.04 15.82 7.75
N SER A 135 19.47 16.63 8.63
CA SER A 135 20.03 17.00 9.94
C SER A 135 19.25 16.27 11.06
N THR A 136 19.81 16.22 12.26
CA THR A 136 19.13 15.62 13.42
C THR A 136 17.79 16.27 13.75
N LYS A 137 17.58 17.53 13.35
CA LYS A 137 16.32 18.29 13.54
C LYS A 137 15.20 17.81 12.61
N ASP A 138 15.54 17.12 11.55
CA ASP A 138 14.59 16.63 10.54
C ASP A 138 13.98 15.27 10.94
N ILE A 139 14.58 14.62 11.95
CA ILE A 139 14.14 13.30 12.42
C ILE A 139 13.10 13.45 13.51
N VAL A 140 12.01 12.71 13.39
CA VAL A 140 10.94 12.62 14.37
C VAL A 140 10.80 11.19 14.85
N ALA A 141 10.42 11.00 16.11
CA ALA A 141 10.31 9.67 16.75
C ALA A 141 11.57 8.80 16.55
N GLY A 142 12.74 9.43 16.50
CA GLY A 142 14.04 8.78 16.36
C GLY A 142 14.29 8.05 15.03
N SER A 143 13.33 8.03 14.10
CA SER A 143 13.45 7.20 12.88
C SER A 143 12.71 7.70 11.65
N HIS A 144 11.89 8.73 11.76
CA HIS A 144 11.06 9.19 10.64
C HIS A 144 11.52 10.56 10.11
N CYS A 145 11.74 10.64 8.80
CA CYS A 145 12.09 11.85 8.08
C CYS A 145 11.35 11.91 6.74
N MET A 146 10.80 13.07 6.38
CA MET A 146 10.12 13.26 5.11
C MET A 146 10.59 14.50 4.35
N THR A 147 11.83 14.96 4.63
CA THR A 147 12.41 16.06 3.86
C THR A 147 12.62 15.68 2.40
N PRO A 148 12.52 16.62 1.46
CA PRO A 148 12.71 16.36 0.02
C PRO A 148 14.03 15.65 -0.31
N LYS A 149 15.15 16.07 0.33
CA LYS A 149 16.46 15.44 0.11
C LYS A 149 16.49 13.98 0.55
N PHE A 150 15.89 13.68 1.70
CA PHE A 150 15.82 12.32 2.23
C PHE A 150 14.92 11.44 1.35
N LEU A 151 13.75 11.92 0.99
CA LEU A 151 12.84 11.18 0.10
C LEU A 151 13.48 10.91 -1.27
N LYS A 152 14.22 11.89 -1.84
CA LYS A 152 14.98 11.71 -3.08
C LYS A 152 16.03 10.61 -2.95
N ASN A 153 16.78 10.60 -1.84
CA ASN A 153 17.77 9.55 -1.57
C ASN A 153 17.11 8.18 -1.47
N GLN A 154 15.98 8.09 -0.74
CA GLN A 154 15.26 6.83 -0.60
C GLN A 154 14.66 6.35 -1.91
N LEU A 155 14.03 7.23 -2.70
CA LEU A 155 13.49 6.86 -4.00
C LEU A 155 14.59 6.33 -4.93
N GLY A 156 15.74 6.99 -4.99
CA GLY A 156 16.88 6.51 -5.79
C GLY A 156 17.38 5.13 -5.36
N ARG A 157 17.41 4.86 -4.04
CA ARG A 157 17.74 3.51 -3.51
C ARG A 157 16.66 2.49 -3.89
N SER A 158 15.38 2.85 -3.78
CA SER A 158 14.25 1.99 -4.14
C SER A 158 14.27 1.61 -5.62
N LEU A 159 14.47 2.57 -6.52
CA LEU A 159 14.59 2.31 -7.96
C LEU A 159 15.74 1.33 -8.26
N LYS A 160 16.89 1.52 -7.59
CA LYS A 160 18.05 0.62 -7.71
C LYS A 160 17.73 -0.79 -7.18
N ASN A 161 17.13 -0.91 -6.00
CA ASN A 161 16.77 -2.19 -5.39
C ASN A 161 15.77 -2.97 -6.23
N LEU A 162 14.75 -2.27 -6.77
CA LEU A 162 13.71 -2.84 -7.63
C LEU A 162 14.21 -3.12 -9.06
N GLY A 163 15.34 -2.54 -9.47
CA GLY A 163 15.88 -2.68 -10.83
C GLY A 163 14.97 -2.07 -11.90
N VAL A 164 14.27 -0.97 -11.58
CA VAL A 164 13.34 -0.28 -12.47
C VAL A 164 13.66 1.21 -12.58
N GLU A 165 13.19 1.83 -13.66
CA GLU A 165 13.33 3.28 -13.86
C GLU A 165 12.16 4.08 -13.29
N CYS A 166 11.01 3.41 -13.04
CA CYS A 166 9.80 4.04 -12.52
C CYS A 166 9.04 3.10 -11.58
N VAL A 167 8.59 3.64 -10.45
CA VAL A 167 7.64 3.01 -9.52
C VAL A 167 6.24 3.52 -9.83
N ASP A 168 5.24 2.66 -9.83
CA ASP A 168 3.88 3.07 -10.18
C ASP A 168 3.23 3.88 -9.06
N VAL A 169 3.44 3.49 -7.79
CA VAL A 169 2.95 4.25 -6.63
C VAL A 169 4.03 4.36 -5.56
N TYR A 170 4.43 5.59 -5.25
CA TYR A 170 5.37 5.88 -4.15
C TYR A 170 4.62 6.50 -2.97
N TYR A 171 4.68 5.89 -1.80
CA TYR A 171 3.98 6.39 -0.61
C TYR A 171 4.90 7.11 0.36
N LEU A 172 4.42 8.19 0.98
CA LEU A 172 4.92 8.63 2.27
C LEU A 172 4.49 7.62 3.33
N HIS A 173 5.46 7.00 4.01
CA HIS A 173 5.23 5.91 4.95
C HIS A 173 4.93 6.42 6.35
N ASN A 174 3.70 6.25 6.84
CA ASN A 174 3.20 6.73 8.13
C ASN A 174 3.56 8.19 8.42
N PRO A 175 3.20 9.15 7.55
CA PRO A 175 3.54 10.56 7.74
C PRO A 175 2.96 11.13 9.04
N GLU A 176 1.86 10.57 9.56
CA GLU A 176 1.28 10.93 10.85
C GLU A 176 2.23 10.80 12.03
N THR A 177 3.31 10.01 11.90
CA THR A 177 4.39 9.91 12.90
C THR A 177 4.99 11.29 13.21
N GLN A 178 5.02 12.20 12.24
CA GLN A 178 5.51 13.57 12.44
C GLN A 178 4.71 14.33 13.51
N LEU A 179 3.40 14.08 13.59
CA LEU A 179 2.51 14.74 14.55
C LEU A 179 2.81 14.37 16.02
N ALA A 180 3.67 13.38 16.27
CA ALA A 180 4.15 13.10 17.62
C ALA A 180 4.98 14.24 18.20
N GLU A 181 5.72 14.99 17.38
CA GLU A 181 6.69 15.99 17.83
C GLU A 181 6.48 17.39 17.23
N VAL A 182 5.77 17.51 16.09
CA VAL A 182 5.53 18.82 15.46
C VAL A 182 4.06 19.23 15.55
N SER A 183 3.79 20.53 15.36
CA SER A 183 2.43 21.05 15.25
C SER A 183 1.77 20.59 13.94
N LYS A 184 0.43 20.67 13.90
CA LYS A 184 -0.31 20.37 12.66
C LYS A 184 0.10 21.30 11.51
N GLU A 185 0.32 22.56 11.78
CA GLU A 185 0.78 23.55 10.79
C GLU A 185 2.14 23.15 10.20
N GLU A 186 3.12 22.85 11.05
CA GLU A 186 4.44 22.37 10.61
C GLU A 186 4.34 21.06 9.84
N PHE A 187 3.49 20.13 10.27
CA PHE A 187 3.24 18.89 9.55
C PHE A 187 2.71 19.15 8.14
N LEU A 188 1.72 20.03 7.98
CA LEU A 188 1.17 20.36 6.65
C LEU A 188 2.20 21.07 5.76
N ASN A 189 3.09 21.89 6.34
CA ASN A 189 4.21 22.47 5.60
C ASN A 189 5.19 21.40 5.11
N ARG A 190 5.55 20.43 5.96
CA ARG A 190 6.40 19.29 5.56
C ARG A 190 5.74 18.42 4.48
N VAL A 191 4.42 18.22 4.57
CA VAL A 191 3.65 17.55 3.50
C VAL A 191 3.75 18.33 2.19
N ARG A 192 3.63 19.66 2.21
CA ARG A 192 3.76 20.51 1.03
C ARG A 192 5.14 20.38 0.38
N GLU A 193 6.21 20.43 1.17
CA GLU A 193 7.57 20.24 0.66
C GLU A 193 7.76 18.84 0.06
N ALA A 194 7.30 17.80 0.75
CA ALA A 194 7.36 16.43 0.27
C ALA A 194 6.59 16.25 -1.04
N PHE A 195 5.36 16.80 -1.16
CA PHE A 195 4.55 16.70 -2.37
C PHE A 195 5.16 17.49 -3.53
N THR A 196 5.77 18.65 -3.28
CA THR A 196 6.51 19.39 -4.30
C THR A 196 7.65 18.54 -4.88
N PHE A 197 8.39 17.83 -4.03
CA PHE A 197 9.39 16.87 -4.50
C PHE A 197 8.75 15.72 -5.28
N LEU A 198 7.66 15.12 -4.79
CA LEU A 198 7.03 13.97 -5.44
C LEU A 198 6.43 14.34 -6.80
N GLU A 199 5.86 15.53 -6.98
CA GLU A 199 5.46 16.01 -8.30
C GLU A 199 6.67 16.15 -9.24
N SER A 200 7.81 16.65 -8.76
CA SER A 200 9.03 16.70 -9.57
C SER A 200 9.55 15.31 -9.95
N ALA A 201 9.38 14.32 -9.10
CA ALA A 201 9.73 12.92 -9.39
C ALA A 201 8.78 12.30 -10.43
N VAL A 202 7.50 12.71 -10.45
CA VAL A 202 6.57 12.35 -11.52
C VAL A 202 6.99 12.98 -12.86
N GLU A 203 7.33 14.27 -12.87
CA GLU A 203 7.83 14.95 -14.06
C GLU A 203 9.11 14.31 -14.60
N ALA A 204 9.99 13.84 -13.72
CA ALA A 204 11.20 13.09 -14.08
C ALA A 204 10.91 11.66 -14.58
N GLY A 205 9.69 11.16 -14.41
CA GLY A 205 9.31 9.78 -14.77
C GLY A 205 9.86 8.71 -13.85
N GLU A 206 10.25 9.09 -12.62
CA GLU A 206 10.74 8.18 -11.59
C GLU A 206 9.59 7.50 -10.82
N ILE A 207 8.45 8.17 -10.73
CA ILE A 207 7.20 7.63 -10.19
C ILE A 207 6.03 8.01 -11.09
N GLN A 208 4.93 7.24 -11.06
CA GLN A 208 3.72 7.56 -11.83
C GLN A 208 2.67 8.27 -10.98
N TYR A 209 2.46 7.80 -9.76
CA TYR A 209 1.57 8.37 -8.77
C TYR A 209 2.26 8.37 -7.41
N TYR A 210 1.76 9.21 -6.51
CA TYR A 210 2.15 9.14 -5.11
C TYR A 210 0.94 9.13 -4.18
N GLY A 211 1.20 8.79 -2.92
CA GLY A 211 0.16 8.69 -1.90
C GLY A 211 0.71 8.70 -0.49
N MET A 212 -0.14 8.34 0.45
CA MET A 212 0.22 8.13 1.85
C MET A 212 -0.15 6.71 2.26
N ALA A 213 0.81 6.01 2.89
CA ALA A 213 0.55 4.75 3.57
C ALA A 213 0.56 5.02 5.07
N THR A 214 -0.60 4.96 5.70
CA THR A 214 -0.81 5.34 7.11
C THR A 214 -1.10 4.13 7.98
N TRP A 215 -0.89 4.26 9.28
CA TRP A 215 -1.38 3.29 10.25
C TRP A 215 -2.62 3.82 10.96
N ASN A 216 -2.52 4.98 11.57
CA ASN A 216 -3.60 5.64 12.31
C ASN A 216 -4.23 6.81 11.56
N GLY A 217 -3.44 7.58 10.82
CA GLY A 217 -3.72 8.95 10.40
C GLY A 217 -5.11 9.22 9.87
N PHE A 218 -5.67 8.33 9.04
CA PHE A 218 -7.01 8.52 8.48
C PHE A 218 -8.11 7.74 9.20
N ARG A 219 -7.79 6.84 10.14
CA ARG A 219 -8.80 5.99 10.79
C ARG A 219 -9.02 6.26 12.28
N GLN A 220 -8.33 7.24 12.87
CA GLN A 220 -8.54 7.68 14.25
C GLN A 220 -9.73 8.65 14.37
N ASP A 221 -10.21 8.86 15.60
CA ASP A 221 -11.12 9.97 15.90
C ASP A 221 -10.50 11.29 15.41
N ALA A 222 -11.30 12.15 14.80
CA ALA A 222 -10.81 13.41 14.20
C ALA A 222 -10.09 14.34 15.19
N ARG A 223 -10.29 14.15 16.51
CA ARG A 223 -9.64 14.90 17.58
C ARG A 223 -8.33 14.25 18.05
N ALA A 224 -7.99 13.07 17.58
CA ALA A 224 -6.73 12.42 17.92
C ALA A 224 -5.55 13.24 17.39
N ARG A 225 -4.45 13.24 18.15
CA ARG A 225 -3.26 14.03 17.79
C ARG A 225 -2.67 13.68 16.43
N ASP A 226 -2.74 12.40 16.06
CA ASP A 226 -2.23 11.86 14.80
C ASP A 226 -3.30 11.74 13.70
N ALA A 227 -4.50 12.31 13.94
CA ALA A 227 -5.56 12.33 12.94
C ALA A 227 -5.28 13.29 11.80
N MET A 228 -5.53 12.82 10.58
CA MET A 228 -5.37 13.59 9.35
C MET A 228 -6.70 13.71 8.61
N GLN A 229 -6.90 14.80 7.89
CA GLN A 229 -8.04 15.02 7.02
C GLN A 229 -7.63 14.82 5.56
N LEU A 230 -8.25 13.87 4.87
CA LEU A 230 -7.92 13.57 3.47
C LEU A 230 -8.17 14.77 2.55
N SER A 231 -9.20 15.56 2.84
CA SER A 231 -9.51 16.79 2.11
C SER A 231 -8.40 17.83 2.21
N GLU A 232 -7.78 18.01 3.39
CA GLU A 232 -6.63 18.92 3.57
C GLU A 232 -5.41 18.44 2.77
N ILE A 233 -5.15 17.14 2.76
CA ILE A 233 -4.03 16.55 2.03
C ILE A 233 -4.23 16.68 0.51
N VAL A 234 -5.44 16.42 0.01
CA VAL A 234 -5.77 16.61 -1.41
C VAL A 234 -5.69 18.08 -1.80
N GLN A 235 -6.12 18.98 -0.94
CA GLN A 235 -6.01 20.42 -1.17
C GLN A 235 -4.56 20.86 -1.35
N ILE A 236 -3.61 20.36 -0.52
CA ILE A 236 -2.17 20.65 -0.70
C ILE A 236 -1.69 20.17 -2.08
N ALA A 237 -2.07 18.98 -2.51
CA ALA A 237 -1.69 18.48 -3.83
C ALA A 237 -2.25 19.36 -4.95
N GLN A 238 -3.50 19.85 -4.81
CA GLN A 238 -4.13 20.76 -5.75
C GLN A 238 -3.46 22.15 -5.76
N GLU A 239 -3.02 22.66 -4.63
CA GLU A 239 -2.28 23.93 -4.53
C GLU A 239 -0.93 23.86 -5.28
N ILE A 240 -0.28 22.69 -5.30
CA ILE A 240 1.02 22.48 -5.96
C ILE A 240 0.86 22.26 -7.47
N ALA A 241 -0.03 21.36 -7.91
CA ALA A 241 -0.10 20.87 -9.28
C ALA A 241 -1.48 21.03 -9.94
N GLY A 242 -2.41 21.75 -9.27
CA GLY A 242 -3.78 21.95 -9.77
C GLY A 242 -4.58 20.66 -9.84
N GLY A 243 -5.59 20.61 -10.70
CA GLY A 243 -6.44 19.44 -10.87
C GLY A 243 -5.75 18.21 -11.47
N ARG A 244 -4.51 18.38 -11.98
CA ARG A 244 -3.70 17.31 -12.56
C ARG A 244 -2.65 16.75 -11.59
N HIS A 245 -2.76 17.06 -10.30
CA HIS A 245 -1.86 16.49 -9.29
C HIS A 245 -1.86 14.95 -9.33
N HIS A 246 -0.78 14.32 -8.84
CA HIS A 246 -0.59 12.88 -8.90
C HIS A 246 -0.71 12.20 -7.53
N PHE A 247 -1.19 12.92 -6.50
CA PHE A 247 -1.65 12.31 -5.24
C PHE A 247 -2.95 11.56 -5.50
N ARG A 248 -2.89 10.24 -5.64
CA ARG A 248 -4.03 9.41 -6.08
C ARG A 248 -4.26 8.17 -5.22
N PHE A 249 -3.38 7.86 -4.29
CA PHE A 249 -3.47 6.62 -3.53
C PHE A 249 -3.36 6.85 -2.01
N VAL A 250 -4.17 6.14 -1.26
CA VAL A 250 -4.02 5.98 0.19
C VAL A 250 -4.01 4.50 0.52
N GLN A 251 -3.01 4.09 1.31
CA GLN A 251 -2.93 2.76 1.88
C GLN A 251 -3.15 2.86 3.39
N LEU A 252 -4.05 2.03 3.93
CA LEU A 252 -4.37 2.04 5.36
C LEU A 252 -4.75 0.63 5.84
N PRO A 253 -4.61 0.32 7.15
CA PRO A 253 -5.10 -0.93 7.70
C PRO A 253 -6.61 -1.03 7.59
N PHE A 254 -7.08 -2.14 7.03
CA PHE A 254 -8.50 -2.47 7.00
C PHE A 254 -8.68 -3.98 7.05
N ASN A 255 -9.43 -4.48 8.02
CA ASN A 255 -9.72 -5.90 8.24
C ASN A 255 -10.89 -6.06 9.22
N LEU A 256 -11.31 -7.30 9.52
CA LEU A 256 -12.41 -7.60 10.45
C LEU A 256 -12.23 -7.05 11.88
N GLY A 257 -11.00 -6.76 12.30
CA GLY A 257 -10.69 -6.15 13.60
C GLY A 257 -10.35 -4.64 13.53
N MET A 258 -10.37 -4.05 12.35
CA MET A 258 -10.03 -2.65 12.09
C MET A 258 -10.95 -2.13 10.97
N THR A 259 -12.18 -1.80 11.33
CA THR A 259 -13.25 -1.44 10.39
C THR A 259 -13.48 0.06 10.28
N GLU A 260 -12.72 0.88 10.98
CA GLU A 260 -12.96 2.32 11.16
C GLU A 260 -13.04 3.07 9.83
N ALA A 261 -12.26 2.67 8.82
CA ALA A 261 -12.32 3.30 7.49
C ALA A 261 -13.71 3.17 6.81
N LEU A 262 -14.50 2.17 7.21
CA LEU A 262 -15.87 1.94 6.73
C LEU A 262 -16.92 2.51 7.67
N THR A 263 -16.64 2.51 9.00
CA THR A 263 -17.68 2.72 10.02
C THR A 263 -17.58 4.06 10.76
N LEU A 264 -16.41 4.73 10.72
CA LEU A 264 -16.18 5.97 11.45
C LEU A 264 -16.25 7.19 10.53
N GLY A 265 -17.21 8.09 10.79
CA GLY A 265 -17.36 9.36 10.08
C GLY A 265 -16.39 10.42 10.62
N ASN A 266 -15.10 10.24 10.39
CA ASN A 266 -14.01 11.07 10.91
C ASN A 266 -13.36 12.01 9.88
N GLN A 267 -13.84 12.00 8.64
CA GLN A 267 -13.35 12.84 7.55
C GLN A 267 -14.38 13.92 7.23
N SER A 268 -13.94 15.16 7.02
CA SER A 268 -14.81 16.24 6.58
C SER A 268 -14.59 16.55 5.11
N VAL A 269 -15.62 16.35 4.29
CA VAL A 269 -15.60 16.67 2.87
C VAL A 269 -16.77 17.59 2.54
N ARG A 270 -16.47 18.79 2.04
CA ARG A 270 -17.48 19.80 1.68
C ARG A 270 -18.48 20.10 2.82
N GLY A 271 -17.96 20.13 4.08
CA GLY A 271 -18.76 20.40 5.28
C GLY A 271 -19.66 19.26 5.72
N ARG A 272 -19.42 18.03 5.24
CA ARG A 272 -20.15 16.82 5.64
C ARG A 272 -19.19 15.80 6.23
N ASP A 273 -19.63 15.15 7.31
CA ASP A 273 -18.90 14.02 7.86
C ASP A 273 -18.99 12.82 6.91
N ARG A 274 -17.84 12.19 6.70
CA ARG A 274 -17.67 11.03 5.81
C ARG A 274 -16.80 9.98 6.50
N THR A 275 -17.02 8.74 6.15
CA THR A 275 -16.02 7.69 6.36
C THR A 275 -14.84 7.93 5.42
N VAL A 276 -13.69 7.30 5.71
CA VAL A 276 -12.52 7.39 4.81
C VAL A 276 -12.85 6.86 3.42
N MET A 277 -13.66 5.80 3.32
CA MET A 277 -14.05 5.21 2.04
C MET A 277 -14.91 6.17 1.21
N GLU A 278 -15.86 6.83 1.84
CA GLU A 278 -16.69 7.87 1.18
C GLU A 278 -15.85 9.08 0.77
N ALA A 279 -15.00 9.57 1.68
CA ALA A 279 -14.11 10.70 1.41
C ALA A 279 -13.16 10.42 0.23
N ALA A 280 -12.55 9.24 0.19
CA ALA A 280 -11.66 8.84 -0.90
C ALA A 280 -12.41 8.78 -2.25
N SER A 281 -13.63 8.25 -2.26
CA SER A 281 -14.47 8.22 -3.45
C SER A 281 -14.83 9.62 -3.94
N GLU A 282 -15.22 10.55 -3.03
CA GLU A 282 -15.58 11.93 -3.39
C GLU A 282 -14.37 12.77 -3.86
N LEU A 283 -13.13 12.38 -3.46
CA LEU A 283 -11.89 13.09 -3.74
C LEU A 283 -11.04 12.42 -4.84
N ASP A 284 -11.55 11.39 -5.50
CA ASP A 284 -10.85 10.62 -6.55
C ASP A 284 -9.51 10.02 -6.07
N VAL A 285 -9.53 9.41 -4.88
CA VAL A 285 -8.39 8.74 -4.26
C VAL A 285 -8.66 7.23 -4.17
N THR A 286 -7.71 6.45 -4.63
CA THR A 286 -7.74 4.98 -4.60
C THR A 286 -7.34 4.46 -3.23
N LEU A 287 -8.16 3.60 -2.62
CA LEU A 287 -7.83 2.95 -1.36
C LEU A 287 -7.27 1.55 -1.57
N ILE A 288 -6.13 1.32 -0.93
CA ILE A 288 -5.46 0.01 -0.83
C ILE A 288 -5.49 -0.42 0.63
N ALA A 289 -6.08 -1.57 0.92
CA ALA A 289 -6.12 -2.10 2.28
C ALA A 289 -4.81 -2.81 2.61
N SER A 290 -4.12 -2.37 3.66
CA SER A 290 -3.02 -3.09 4.29
C SER A 290 -3.49 -3.89 5.50
N ALA A 291 -2.62 -4.74 6.04
CA ALA A 291 -2.90 -5.58 7.22
C ALA A 291 -4.18 -6.42 7.10
N SER A 292 -4.58 -6.84 5.90
CA SER A 292 -5.86 -7.50 5.62
C SER A 292 -6.11 -8.76 6.48
N LEU A 293 -5.06 -9.46 6.91
CA LEU A 293 -5.15 -10.59 7.85
C LEU A 293 -4.64 -10.25 9.26
N LEU A 294 -4.30 -8.98 9.55
CA LEU A 294 -3.74 -8.53 10.84
C LEU A 294 -2.61 -9.46 11.33
N GLN A 295 -1.63 -9.74 10.45
CA GLN A 295 -0.53 -10.70 10.69
C GLN A 295 -1.02 -12.10 11.09
N GLY A 296 -2.17 -12.53 10.54
CA GLY A 296 -2.77 -13.85 10.80
C GLY A 296 -3.71 -13.90 12.01
N LYS A 297 -3.89 -12.79 12.74
CA LYS A 297 -4.78 -12.75 13.92
C LYS A 297 -6.26 -12.94 13.54
N VAL A 298 -6.68 -12.43 12.38
CA VAL A 298 -8.05 -12.61 11.86
C VAL A 298 -8.15 -13.70 10.78
N ALA A 299 -7.14 -14.56 10.67
CA ALA A 299 -7.11 -15.67 9.74
C ALA A 299 -7.62 -17.01 10.33
N LYS A 300 -8.08 -17.01 11.57
CA LYS A 300 -8.56 -18.19 12.31
C LYS A 300 -9.48 -17.79 13.45
N ASN A 301 -10.33 -18.72 13.84
CA ASN A 301 -11.28 -18.58 14.96
C ASN A 301 -12.24 -17.40 14.77
N LEU A 302 -12.66 -17.13 13.52
CA LEU A 302 -13.69 -16.13 13.26
C LEU A 302 -15.04 -16.58 13.81
N PRO A 303 -15.89 -15.66 14.28
CA PRO A 303 -17.23 -15.98 14.72
C PRO A 303 -18.05 -16.68 13.63
N GLY A 304 -18.93 -17.62 14.01
CA GLY A 304 -19.71 -18.43 13.07
C GLY A 304 -20.52 -17.62 12.05
N PHE A 305 -21.04 -16.46 12.46
CA PHE A 305 -21.81 -15.59 11.57
C PHE A 305 -21.00 -15.09 10.34
N VAL A 306 -19.66 -14.99 10.45
CA VAL A 306 -18.80 -14.61 9.31
C VAL A 306 -18.81 -15.73 8.27
N ALA A 307 -18.79 -16.98 8.70
CA ALA A 307 -18.90 -18.14 7.81
C ALA A 307 -20.29 -18.23 7.17
N GLU A 308 -21.34 -17.93 7.92
CA GLU A 308 -22.73 -17.89 7.44
C GLU A 308 -22.93 -16.78 6.39
N ALA A 309 -22.30 -15.61 6.59
CA ALA A 309 -22.44 -14.46 5.70
C ALA A 309 -21.61 -14.62 4.40
N LEU A 310 -20.36 -15.03 4.52
CA LEU A 310 -19.40 -15.02 3.41
C LEU A 310 -19.15 -16.40 2.79
N GLY A 311 -19.61 -17.48 3.42
CA GLY A 311 -19.28 -18.83 2.98
C GLY A 311 -17.77 -19.11 3.04
N LEU A 312 -17.20 -19.68 1.97
CA LEU A 312 -15.78 -19.98 1.77
C LEU A 312 -15.23 -21.07 2.70
N LEU A 313 -14.06 -21.64 2.35
CA LEU A 313 -13.57 -22.85 3.01
C LEU A 313 -12.96 -22.61 4.39
N ASN A 314 -12.30 -21.46 4.58
CA ASN A 314 -11.56 -21.18 5.81
C ASN A 314 -11.59 -19.69 6.17
N ASP A 315 -11.18 -19.40 7.39
CA ASP A 315 -11.23 -18.04 7.95
C ASP A 315 -10.31 -17.06 7.27
N ALA A 316 -9.16 -17.48 6.75
CA ALA A 316 -8.26 -16.61 6.01
C ALA A 316 -8.90 -16.14 4.70
N GLU A 317 -9.57 -17.03 3.97
CA GLU A 317 -10.33 -16.67 2.77
C GLU A 317 -11.49 -15.73 3.11
N ARG A 318 -12.24 -15.99 4.21
CA ARG A 318 -13.32 -15.11 4.68
C ARG A 318 -12.84 -13.72 5.05
N ALA A 319 -11.74 -13.64 5.78
CA ALA A 319 -11.14 -12.36 6.17
C ALA A 319 -10.68 -11.54 4.94
N LEU A 320 -10.05 -12.17 3.95
CA LEU A 320 -9.68 -11.50 2.70
C LEU A 320 -10.90 -11.14 1.86
N GLN A 321 -11.92 -12.00 1.83
CA GLN A 321 -13.19 -11.73 1.15
C GLN A 321 -13.87 -10.51 1.74
N PHE A 322 -13.91 -10.39 3.07
CA PHE A 322 -14.40 -9.17 3.74
C PHE A 322 -13.70 -7.93 3.21
N VAL A 323 -12.36 -7.90 3.24
CA VAL A 323 -11.58 -6.72 2.83
C VAL A 323 -11.82 -6.38 1.36
N ARG A 324 -11.67 -7.39 0.47
CA ARG A 324 -11.77 -7.13 -0.98
C ARG A 324 -13.21 -6.85 -1.44
N SER A 325 -14.23 -7.21 -0.64
CA SER A 325 -15.64 -6.93 -0.96
C SER A 325 -16.13 -5.62 -0.38
N SER A 326 -15.33 -4.97 0.48
CA SER A 326 -15.72 -3.69 1.09
C SER A 326 -15.80 -2.58 0.05
N PRO A 327 -16.90 -1.79 0.05
CA PRO A 327 -17.06 -0.66 -0.85
C PRO A 327 -15.87 0.31 -0.75
N GLY A 328 -15.32 0.75 -1.89
CA GLY A 328 -14.22 1.71 -1.92
C GLY A 328 -12.81 1.10 -1.81
N ILE A 329 -12.65 -0.14 -1.34
CA ILE A 329 -11.34 -0.83 -1.37
C ILE A 329 -11.07 -1.38 -2.77
N THR A 330 -9.96 -0.96 -3.37
CA THR A 330 -9.55 -1.45 -4.69
C THR A 330 -8.77 -2.76 -4.59
N THR A 331 -7.80 -2.84 -3.68
CA THR A 331 -6.93 -4.01 -3.50
C THR A 331 -6.75 -4.32 -2.02
N ALA A 332 -6.86 -5.60 -1.65
CA ALA A 332 -6.52 -6.13 -0.33
C ALA A 332 -5.09 -6.70 -0.36
N LEU A 333 -4.14 -6.04 0.30
CA LEU A 333 -2.77 -6.52 0.41
C LEU A 333 -2.67 -7.63 1.44
N VAL A 334 -2.02 -8.72 1.07
CA VAL A 334 -1.79 -9.86 1.97
C VAL A 334 -0.36 -10.38 1.85
N GLY A 335 0.26 -10.69 2.98
CA GLY A 335 1.59 -11.28 3.04
C GLY A 335 1.58 -12.72 2.50
N MET A 336 2.38 -12.98 1.48
CA MET A 336 2.51 -14.28 0.81
C MET A 336 3.98 -14.65 0.64
N SER A 337 4.67 -14.94 1.74
CA SER A 337 6.09 -15.34 1.68
C SER A 337 6.32 -16.82 1.39
N ARG A 338 5.24 -17.62 1.27
CA ARG A 338 5.31 -19.06 1.01
C ARG A 338 4.35 -19.44 -0.12
N MET A 339 4.77 -20.40 -0.91
CA MET A 339 3.97 -20.91 -2.06
C MET A 339 2.58 -21.39 -1.66
N GLU A 340 2.45 -21.98 -0.46
CA GLU A 340 1.16 -22.41 0.09
C GLU A 340 0.19 -21.25 0.26
N HIS A 341 0.70 -20.10 0.75
CA HIS A 341 -0.11 -18.90 0.92
C HIS A 341 -0.50 -18.30 -0.44
N VAL A 342 0.40 -18.33 -1.42
CA VAL A 342 0.07 -17.88 -2.79
C VAL A 342 -1.05 -18.72 -3.36
N LYS A 343 -0.94 -20.05 -3.30
CA LYS A 343 -1.96 -21.00 -3.81
C LYS A 343 -3.31 -20.80 -3.10
N ALA A 344 -3.30 -20.65 -1.77
CA ALA A 344 -4.51 -20.45 -0.99
C ALA A 344 -5.22 -19.13 -1.36
N ASN A 345 -4.47 -18.02 -1.39
CA ASN A 345 -5.04 -16.70 -1.68
C ASN A 345 -5.44 -16.55 -3.15
N ALA A 346 -4.70 -17.15 -4.08
CA ALA A 346 -5.01 -17.15 -5.51
C ALA A 346 -6.34 -17.85 -5.84
N ARG A 347 -6.87 -18.70 -4.97
CA ARG A 347 -8.22 -19.26 -5.14
C ARG A 347 -9.29 -18.18 -5.22
N LEU A 348 -9.10 -17.10 -4.45
CA LEU A 348 -10.02 -15.95 -4.46
C LEU A 348 -10.05 -15.21 -5.80
N VAL A 349 -9.04 -15.37 -6.66
CA VAL A 349 -9.06 -14.81 -8.02
C VAL A 349 -10.26 -15.35 -8.83
N GLY A 350 -10.55 -16.63 -8.70
CA GLY A 350 -11.66 -17.29 -9.37
C GLY A 350 -13.03 -17.17 -8.65
N LEU A 351 -13.07 -16.55 -7.49
CA LEU A 351 -14.29 -16.37 -6.71
C LEU A 351 -14.75 -14.91 -6.78
N PRO A 352 -16.03 -14.61 -7.02
CA PRO A 352 -16.51 -13.23 -7.03
C PRO A 352 -16.36 -12.61 -5.64
N PRO A 353 -16.12 -11.28 -5.53
CA PRO A 353 -16.34 -10.57 -4.27
C PRO A 353 -17.75 -10.83 -3.74
N ALA A 354 -17.92 -10.78 -2.42
CA ALA A 354 -19.23 -10.93 -1.81
C ALA A 354 -20.20 -9.86 -2.36
N THR A 355 -21.43 -10.26 -2.61
CA THR A 355 -22.49 -9.33 -3.01
C THR A 355 -22.81 -8.35 -1.87
N VAL A 356 -23.50 -7.25 -2.19
CA VAL A 356 -23.95 -6.28 -1.17
C VAL A 356 -24.78 -6.97 -0.09
N ASP A 357 -25.65 -7.91 -0.48
CA ASP A 357 -26.53 -8.63 0.45
C ASP A 357 -25.72 -9.56 1.36
N GLU A 358 -24.72 -10.28 0.85
CA GLU A 358 -23.83 -11.11 1.66
C GLU A 358 -22.98 -10.26 2.61
N PHE A 359 -22.43 -9.16 2.11
CA PHE A 359 -21.60 -8.26 2.89
C PHE A 359 -22.42 -7.57 4.02
N SER A 360 -23.65 -7.14 3.73
CA SER A 360 -24.53 -6.47 4.73
C SER A 360 -24.94 -7.39 5.87
N LYS A 361 -25.02 -8.71 5.67
CA LYS A 361 -25.30 -9.70 6.73
C LYS A 361 -24.28 -9.66 7.86
N LEU A 362 -23.05 -9.20 7.59
CA LEU A 362 -22.02 -9.05 8.62
C LEU A 362 -22.37 -7.98 9.67
N PHE A 363 -23.23 -7.03 9.32
CA PHE A 363 -23.60 -5.89 10.15
C PHE A 363 -25.06 -5.96 10.69
N SER A 364 -25.87 -6.85 10.16
CA SER A 364 -27.32 -6.94 10.49
C SER A 364 -27.64 -7.62 11.82
N ARG A 365 -26.65 -8.20 12.54
CA ARG A 365 -26.86 -8.89 13.83
C ARG A 365 -26.69 -8.00 15.07
N GLY A 366 -26.66 -6.66 14.93
CA GLY A 366 -26.56 -5.71 16.05
C GLY A 366 -27.88 -5.27 16.67
N GLU A 367 -29.05 -5.67 16.15
CA GLU A 367 -30.37 -5.22 16.63
C GLU A 367 -31.11 -6.22 17.55
N GLY A 368 -30.39 -7.17 18.15
CA GLY A 368 -31.02 -8.21 18.94
C GLY A 368 -30.16 -8.77 20.05
N VAL A 369 -29.75 -7.95 21.05
CA VAL A 369 -29.52 -8.36 22.44
C VAL A 369 -29.83 -7.17 23.36
#